data_e5df14404fb10ee2a03ab778c49da4e3
#
_entry.id   e5df14404fb10ee2a03ab778c49da4e3
#
_cell.length_a   1.000
_cell.length_b   1.000
_cell.length_c   1.000
_cell.angle_alpha   90.00
_cell.angle_beta   90.00
_cell.angle_gamma   90.00
#
_symmetry.space_group_name_H-M   'P 1'
#
loop_
_entity.id
_entity.type
_entity.pdbx_description
1 polymer ?
#
loop_
_entity_poly.entity_id
_entity_poly.type
_entity_poly.pdbx_seq_one_letter_code
_entity_poly.pdbx_strand_id
1 'polypeptide(L)'
;MSKRMRFWMMGVLGVMMAGLVCVNVYALDDKDVVGTWYANSLTIDGLNVFHPGAIMMEMSMEIKEGGKGEVTTSSEESEPDVDEFEWKIDGDNIIITSDDEVMEGVYSDGTISIDLDGMTMTLGQEKEEYEPYEPGKALEDVKLEDFDGEWNSTLMSAFGMQVPTGTLFDMKLDVTISGGKATLVTTEGETETTIELEGELDQNALILNATTEKEVEDDSEDYSLFSTDTMRFYLLEDGKLCFTTGDDLDAEAADAETEEDDDSMDWTIKVYFDKLVVE
;
A
#
# COMPACT_ATOMS: atom_id res chain seq x y z
N MET A 1 17.44 -0.10 -26.07
CA MET A 1 17.48 1.29 -26.62
C MET A 1 17.06 2.24 -25.53
N SER A 2 17.99 3.02 -25.03
CA SER A 2 17.85 3.91 -23.87
C SER A 2 17.00 5.14 -24.21
N LYS A 3 15.93 5.41 -23.46
CA LYS A 3 15.23 6.70 -23.50
C LYS A 3 15.63 7.49 -22.26
N ARG A 4 16.49 8.47 -22.46
CA ARG A 4 16.86 9.49 -21.48
C ARG A 4 15.67 10.41 -21.23
N MET A 5 15.14 10.44 -20.02
CA MET A 5 14.17 11.43 -19.56
C MET A 5 14.93 12.62 -18.95
N ARG A 6 14.77 13.79 -19.55
CA ARG A 6 15.39 15.04 -19.09
C ARG A 6 14.48 15.69 -18.06
N PHE A 7 14.95 15.84 -16.83
CA PHE A 7 14.29 16.66 -15.80
C PHE A 7 14.52 18.15 -16.05
N TRP A 8 13.44 18.91 -15.95
CA TRP A 8 13.45 20.37 -15.91
C TRP A 8 13.37 20.82 -14.45
N MET A 9 14.41 21.54 -14.04
CA MET A 9 14.50 22.22 -12.75
C MET A 9 13.83 23.59 -12.91
N MET A 10 12.76 23.88 -12.16
CA MET A 10 12.27 25.24 -11.94
C MET A 10 12.31 25.55 -10.44
N GLY A 11 13.21 26.47 -10.09
CA GLY A 11 13.35 26.99 -8.75
C GLY A 11 12.23 27.94 -8.38
N VAL A 12 11.76 27.85 -7.15
CA VAL A 12 10.99 28.92 -6.49
C VAL A 12 11.77 29.37 -5.25
N LEU A 13 12.29 30.58 -5.34
CA LEU A 13 12.85 31.33 -4.22
C LEU A 13 11.70 31.84 -3.34
N GLY A 14 11.51 31.23 -2.17
CA GLY A 14 10.64 31.75 -1.11
C GLY A 14 11.45 32.32 0.04
N VAL A 15 11.43 33.62 0.20
CA VAL A 15 12.03 34.34 1.34
C VAL A 15 11.17 34.07 2.57
N MET A 16 11.71 33.37 3.59
CA MET A 16 11.09 33.31 4.91
C MET A 16 11.85 34.14 5.93
N MET A 17 11.07 34.98 6.58
CA MET A 17 11.51 35.83 7.71
C MET A 17 11.99 35.00 8.89
N ALA A 18 13.13 35.41 9.41
CA ALA A 18 13.76 34.86 10.58
C ALA A 18 12.95 35.16 11.85
N GLY A 19 12.39 34.13 12.44
CA GLY A 19 12.16 34.09 13.88
C GLY A 19 13.34 33.37 14.51
N LEU A 20 14.19 34.09 15.24
CA LEU A 20 15.29 33.49 16.01
C LEU A 20 14.71 32.65 17.17
N VAL A 21 14.40 31.41 16.90
CA VAL A 21 14.39 30.37 17.93
C VAL A 21 15.82 29.83 17.90
N CYS A 22 16.60 30.03 18.97
CA CYS A 22 17.85 29.33 19.17
C CYS A 22 17.54 27.85 19.42
N VAL A 23 17.27 27.12 18.38
CA VAL A 23 17.36 25.66 18.38
C VAL A 23 18.85 25.39 18.42
N ASN A 24 19.34 24.68 19.44
CA ASN A 24 20.68 24.10 19.39
C ASN A 24 20.64 23.08 18.25
N VAL A 25 21.05 23.53 17.08
CA VAL A 25 21.31 22.65 15.94
C VAL A 25 22.60 21.91 16.31
N TYR A 26 22.46 20.73 16.90
CA TYR A 26 23.58 19.79 16.98
C TYR A 26 23.82 19.35 15.55
N ALA A 27 25.00 19.69 15.00
CA ALA A 27 25.39 19.15 13.71
C ALA A 27 25.39 17.61 13.83
N LEU A 28 24.80 16.93 12.87
CA LEU A 28 24.82 15.48 12.77
C LEU A 28 26.26 14.99 12.75
N ASP A 29 26.60 13.97 13.54
CA ASP A 29 27.92 13.37 13.65
C ASP A 29 27.87 11.92 13.17
N ASP A 30 28.96 11.39 12.64
CA ASP A 30 29.06 10.00 12.17
C ASP A 30 28.52 8.99 13.19
N LYS A 31 28.78 9.21 14.47
CA LYS A 31 28.31 8.34 15.57
C LYS A 31 26.79 8.29 15.71
N ASP A 32 26.07 9.30 15.20
CA ASP A 32 24.62 9.37 15.31
C ASP A 32 23.96 8.50 14.22
N VAL A 33 24.69 8.21 13.14
CA VAL A 33 24.20 7.45 11.98
C VAL A 33 24.81 6.07 11.84
N VAL A 34 26.02 5.84 12.41
CA VAL A 34 26.66 4.52 12.36
C VAL A 34 25.84 3.49 13.13
N GLY A 35 25.51 2.38 12.47
CA GLY A 35 24.70 1.31 13.04
C GLY A 35 23.84 0.62 11.99
N THR A 36 22.95 -0.25 12.46
CA THR A 36 21.99 -0.93 11.60
C THR A 36 20.66 -0.21 11.67
N TRP A 37 20.07 0.02 10.51
CA TRP A 37 18.81 0.71 10.29
C TRP A 37 17.86 -0.22 9.55
N TYR A 38 16.60 -0.25 9.96
CA TYR A 38 15.56 -1.10 9.38
C TYR A 38 14.50 -0.23 8.73
N ALA A 39 14.08 -0.59 7.52
CA ALA A 39 12.95 0.06 6.88
C ALA A 39 11.67 -0.33 7.63
N ASN A 40 11.08 0.64 8.35
CA ASN A 40 9.90 0.43 9.16
C ASN A 40 8.64 1.01 8.51
N SER A 41 8.78 2.00 7.61
CA SER A 41 7.66 2.48 6.84
C SER A 41 8.03 2.95 5.44
N LEU A 42 7.08 2.77 4.53
CA LEU A 42 7.06 3.32 3.19
C LEU A 42 5.87 4.28 3.10
N THR A 43 6.09 5.43 2.47
CA THR A 43 5.03 6.41 2.22
C THR A 43 5.01 6.71 0.74
N ILE A 44 3.88 6.51 0.06
CA ILE A 44 3.70 6.81 -1.36
C ILE A 44 2.90 8.10 -1.49
N ASP A 45 3.39 9.04 -2.29
CA ASP A 45 2.79 10.35 -2.55
C ASP A 45 2.40 11.14 -1.29
N GLY A 46 3.09 10.87 -0.17
CA GLY A 46 2.86 11.53 1.11
C GLY A 46 1.56 11.15 1.82
N LEU A 47 0.80 10.19 1.32
CA LEU A 47 -0.53 9.83 1.81
C LEU A 47 -0.62 8.39 2.34
N ASN A 48 -0.16 7.43 1.57
CA ASN A 48 -0.29 6.01 1.91
C ASN A 48 0.95 5.55 2.67
N VAL A 49 0.80 5.27 3.96
CA VAL A 49 1.88 4.81 4.84
C VAL A 49 1.64 3.36 5.19
N PHE A 50 2.64 2.51 4.96
CA PHE A 50 2.58 1.08 5.29
C PHE A 50 3.97 0.52 5.61
N HIS A 51 4.01 -0.62 6.30
CA HIS A 51 5.24 -1.33 6.59
C HIS A 51 5.74 -2.10 5.35
N PRO A 52 7.06 -2.17 5.05
CA PRO A 52 7.58 -2.93 3.92
C PRO A 52 7.14 -4.39 3.87
N GLY A 53 6.95 -5.03 5.04
CA GLY A 53 6.38 -6.38 5.13
C GLY A 53 4.99 -6.53 4.50
N ALA A 54 4.24 -5.44 4.36
CA ALA A 54 2.95 -5.44 3.68
C ALA A 54 3.04 -5.79 2.19
N ILE A 55 4.22 -5.63 1.60
CA ILE A 55 4.56 -6.04 0.23
C ILE A 55 5.62 -7.16 0.23
N MET A 56 5.65 -7.95 1.30
CA MET A 56 6.56 -9.10 1.47
C MET A 56 8.05 -8.72 1.34
N MET A 57 8.41 -7.49 1.67
CA MET A 57 9.77 -6.99 1.58
C MET A 57 10.34 -6.68 2.96
N GLU A 58 11.58 -7.07 3.18
CA GLU A 58 12.39 -6.60 4.30
C GLU A 58 13.63 -5.89 3.77
N MET A 59 13.99 -4.78 4.40
CA MET A 59 15.20 -4.05 4.06
C MET A 59 15.91 -3.57 5.32
N SER A 60 17.22 -3.72 5.32
CA SER A 60 18.08 -3.14 6.34
C SER A 60 19.30 -2.49 5.71
N MET A 61 19.82 -1.47 6.38
CA MET A 61 21.00 -0.71 5.96
C MET A 61 22.00 -0.70 7.12
N GLU A 62 23.19 -1.22 6.90
CA GLU A 62 24.30 -1.14 7.84
C GLU A 62 25.22 0.00 7.45
N ILE A 63 25.23 1.08 8.23
CA ILE A 63 26.13 2.23 8.08
C ILE A 63 27.38 1.97 8.93
N LYS A 64 28.54 1.82 8.29
CA LYS A 64 29.82 1.47 8.93
C LYS A 64 30.70 2.70 9.10
N GLU A 65 31.59 2.70 10.10
CA GLU A 65 32.60 3.73 10.23
C GLU A 65 33.47 3.81 8.96
N GLY A 66 33.92 5.04 8.62
CA GLY A 66 34.80 5.27 7.47
C GLY A 66 34.09 5.43 6.14
N GLY A 67 32.79 5.73 6.14
CA GLY A 67 32.04 6.16 4.96
C GLY A 67 31.62 5.02 4.04
N LYS A 68 31.50 3.81 4.55
CA LYS A 68 31.01 2.63 3.82
C LYS A 68 29.78 2.03 4.49
N GLY A 69 28.96 1.33 3.72
CA GLY A 69 27.82 0.62 4.24
C GLY A 69 27.36 -0.48 3.32
N GLU A 70 26.35 -1.21 3.75
CA GLU A 70 25.70 -2.28 3.02
C GLU A 70 24.18 -2.16 3.17
N VAL A 71 23.46 -2.33 2.09
CA VAL A 71 22.00 -2.51 2.08
C VAL A 71 21.70 -3.99 1.86
N THR A 72 20.84 -4.55 2.67
CA THR A 72 20.33 -5.91 2.50
C THR A 72 18.86 -5.83 2.22
N THR A 73 18.41 -6.36 1.10
CA THR A 73 17.03 -6.49 0.71
C THR A 73 16.67 -7.97 0.65
N SER A 74 15.56 -8.36 1.22
CA SER A 74 15.05 -9.74 1.16
C SER A 74 13.54 -9.75 0.94
N SER A 75 13.05 -10.82 0.32
CA SER A 75 11.63 -11.16 0.23
C SER A 75 11.45 -12.61 0.69
N GLU A 76 10.21 -13.02 0.95
CA GLU A 76 9.95 -14.39 1.39
C GLU A 76 10.38 -15.44 0.36
N GLU A 77 10.44 -15.08 -0.93
CA GLU A 77 10.71 -15.99 -2.04
C GLU A 77 12.14 -15.94 -2.57
N SER A 78 12.99 -14.99 -2.11
CA SER A 78 14.34 -14.80 -2.63
C SER A 78 15.42 -14.85 -1.55
N GLU A 79 16.62 -15.31 -1.94
CA GLU A 79 17.80 -15.14 -1.10
C GLU A 79 18.08 -13.63 -0.91
N PRO A 80 18.55 -13.21 0.28
CA PRO A 80 18.91 -11.80 0.52
C PRO A 80 19.91 -11.29 -0.52
N ASP A 81 19.62 -10.14 -1.09
CA ASP A 81 20.52 -9.39 -1.94
C ASP A 81 21.25 -8.33 -1.11
N VAL A 82 22.56 -8.15 -1.36
CA VAL A 82 23.40 -7.26 -0.57
C VAL A 82 24.19 -6.37 -1.50
N ASP A 83 23.93 -5.05 -1.41
CA ASP A 83 24.63 -4.02 -2.16
C ASP A 83 25.50 -3.16 -1.25
N GLU A 84 26.72 -2.86 -1.71
CA GLU A 84 27.63 -1.95 -1.01
C GLU A 84 27.36 -0.51 -1.43
N PHE A 85 27.52 0.44 -0.49
CA PHE A 85 27.43 1.86 -0.75
C PHE A 85 28.51 2.66 -0.02
N GLU A 86 28.76 3.88 -0.50
CA GLU A 86 29.56 4.89 0.21
C GLU A 86 28.61 5.96 0.79
N TRP A 87 28.97 6.49 1.96
CA TRP A 87 28.18 7.53 2.60
C TRP A 87 29.04 8.64 3.20
N LYS A 88 28.43 9.81 3.37
CA LYS A 88 28.99 10.97 4.09
C LYS A 88 27.86 11.81 4.66
N ILE A 89 28.20 12.61 5.67
CA ILE A 89 27.29 13.64 6.19
C ILE A 89 27.53 14.96 5.45
N ASP A 90 26.43 15.65 5.11
CA ASP A 90 26.39 16.99 4.57
C ASP A 90 25.30 17.81 5.28
N GLY A 91 25.67 18.56 6.33
CA GLY A 91 24.73 19.23 7.21
C GLY A 91 23.95 18.24 8.07
N ASP A 92 22.63 18.23 7.92
CA ASP A 92 21.72 17.29 8.60
C ASP A 92 21.35 16.09 7.69
N ASN A 93 21.99 15.99 6.51
CA ASN A 93 21.70 14.98 5.53
C ASN A 93 22.79 13.92 5.48
N ILE A 94 22.39 12.72 5.13
CA ILE A 94 23.25 11.59 4.82
C ILE A 94 23.21 11.41 3.31
N ILE A 95 24.35 11.58 2.66
CA ILE A 95 24.49 11.35 1.23
C ILE A 95 24.99 9.92 1.04
N ILE A 96 24.19 9.11 0.38
CA ILE A 96 24.45 7.71 0.07
C ILE A 96 24.75 7.61 -1.42
N THR A 97 25.84 6.93 -1.79
CA THR A 97 26.23 6.73 -3.19
C THR A 97 26.43 5.25 -3.45
N SER A 98 25.68 4.70 -4.41
CA SER A 98 25.81 3.32 -4.88
C SER A 98 25.79 3.32 -6.42
N ASP A 99 26.74 2.67 -7.06
CA ASP A 99 26.80 2.46 -8.52
C ASP A 99 26.49 3.69 -9.40
N ASP A 100 27.01 4.86 -9.05
CA ASP A 100 26.76 6.16 -9.70
C ASP A 100 25.40 6.81 -9.38
N GLU A 101 24.56 6.20 -8.57
CA GLU A 101 23.35 6.82 -8.04
C GLU A 101 23.61 7.49 -6.69
N VAL A 102 23.03 8.66 -6.51
CA VAL A 102 23.16 9.44 -5.27
C VAL A 102 21.79 9.62 -4.67
N MET A 103 21.63 9.13 -3.45
CA MET A 103 20.43 9.30 -2.64
C MET A 103 20.74 10.22 -1.47
N GLU A 104 19.74 10.99 -1.05
CA GLU A 104 19.82 11.88 0.10
C GLU A 104 18.86 11.38 1.19
N GLY A 105 19.44 11.09 2.35
CA GLY A 105 18.69 10.75 3.57
C GLY A 105 18.67 11.91 4.54
N VAL A 106 17.51 12.26 5.06
CA VAL A 106 17.33 13.28 6.10
C VAL A 106 17.28 12.59 7.46
N TYR A 107 18.22 12.95 8.35
CA TYR A 107 18.17 12.45 9.72
C TYR A 107 17.35 13.38 10.61
N SER A 108 16.39 12.84 11.30
CA SER A 108 15.56 13.57 12.26
C SER A 108 15.02 12.64 13.35
N ASP A 109 15.15 13.05 14.60
CA ASP A 109 14.55 12.37 15.77
C ASP A 109 14.86 10.86 15.88
N GLY A 110 16.06 10.45 15.44
CA GLY A 110 16.49 9.04 15.50
C GLY A 110 16.00 8.20 14.34
N THR A 111 15.51 8.81 13.29
CA THR A 111 15.12 8.16 12.03
C THR A 111 15.88 8.73 10.84
N ILE A 112 16.00 7.95 9.77
CA ILE A 112 16.52 8.38 8.47
C ILE A 112 15.38 8.25 7.47
N SER A 113 15.04 9.34 6.78
CA SER A 113 14.05 9.34 5.71
C SER A 113 14.74 9.53 4.37
N ILE A 114 14.52 8.62 3.42
CA ILE A 114 15.09 8.63 2.07
C ILE A 114 13.97 8.76 1.07
N ASP A 115 14.08 9.76 0.19
CA ASP A 115 13.13 9.95 -0.93
C ASP A 115 13.60 9.15 -2.14
N LEU A 116 12.70 8.32 -2.69
CA LEU A 116 12.92 7.41 -3.82
C LEU A 116 11.86 7.68 -4.90
N ASP A 117 11.93 8.84 -5.56
CA ASP A 117 11.02 9.21 -6.69
C ASP A 117 9.51 9.11 -6.35
N GLY A 118 9.08 9.79 -5.28
CA GLY A 118 7.67 9.84 -4.86
C GLY A 118 7.32 8.79 -3.80
N MET A 119 8.24 7.91 -3.48
CA MET A 119 8.16 7.03 -2.32
C MET A 119 9.17 7.49 -1.27
N THR A 120 8.73 7.72 -0.05
CA THR A 120 9.63 8.00 1.07
C THR A 120 9.76 6.76 1.94
N MET A 121 10.98 6.31 2.13
CA MET A 121 11.31 5.22 3.06
C MET A 121 11.81 5.81 4.37
N THR A 122 11.25 5.35 5.48
CA THR A 122 11.71 5.74 6.83
C THR A 122 12.36 4.55 7.52
N LEU A 123 13.59 4.78 7.96
CA LEU A 123 14.41 3.79 8.63
C LEU A 123 14.55 4.13 10.12
N GLY A 124 14.48 3.12 10.97
CA GLY A 124 14.72 3.18 12.41
C GLY A 124 15.81 2.21 12.86
N GLN A 125 16.45 2.46 14.02
CA GLN A 125 17.43 1.52 14.58
C GLN A 125 16.79 0.30 15.27
N GLU A 126 15.54 0.39 15.64
CA GLU A 126 14.75 -0.75 16.13
C GLU A 126 13.96 -1.31 14.96
N LYS A 127 14.03 -2.63 14.74
CA LYS A 127 13.21 -3.31 13.74
C LYS A 127 11.78 -3.41 14.26
N GLU A 128 10.83 -2.86 13.52
CA GLU A 128 9.41 -3.07 13.76
C GLU A 128 8.98 -4.38 13.08
N GLU A 129 8.15 -5.15 13.75
CA GLU A 129 7.59 -6.38 13.19
C GLU A 129 6.31 -6.03 12.42
N TYR A 130 6.18 -6.53 11.21
CA TYR A 130 4.95 -6.41 10.44
C TYR A 130 3.93 -7.43 10.97
N GLU A 131 2.77 -6.94 11.36
CA GLU A 131 1.63 -7.77 11.70
C GLU A 131 0.57 -7.62 10.59
N PRO A 132 0.39 -8.64 9.73
CA PRO A 132 -0.64 -8.59 8.71
C PRO A 132 -2.04 -8.52 9.36
N TYR A 133 -2.95 -7.81 8.71
CA TYR A 133 -4.34 -7.83 9.14
C TYR A 133 -4.92 -9.24 8.92
N GLU A 134 -5.40 -9.83 10.00
CA GLU A 134 -6.13 -11.09 9.97
C GLU A 134 -7.64 -10.77 9.93
N PRO A 135 -8.34 -11.00 8.81
CA PRO A 135 -9.76 -10.71 8.72
C PRO A 135 -10.57 -11.62 9.65
N GLY A 136 -11.59 -11.06 10.26
CA GLY A 136 -12.62 -11.84 10.94
C GLY A 136 -13.32 -12.77 9.96
N LYS A 137 -13.96 -13.83 10.48
CA LYS A 137 -14.79 -14.70 9.63
C LYS A 137 -16.01 -13.95 9.11
N ALA A 138 -16.52 -14.41 7.97
CA ALA A 138 -17.80 -13.92 7.49
C ALA A 138 -18.92 -14.28 8.48
N LEU A 139 -19.81 -13.32 8.76
CA LEU A 139 -20.99 -13.55 9.58
C LEU A 139 -21.95 -14.51 8.85
N GLU A 140 -22.47 -15.52 9.54
CA GLU A 140 -23.35 -16.54 8.94
C GLU A 140 -24.83 -16.08 8.87
N ASP A 141 -25.32 -15.47 9.95
CA ASP A 141 -26.73 -15.08 10.09
C ASP A 141 -26.93 -13.58 9.80
N VAL A 142 -26.69 -13.16 8.54
CA VAL A 142 -26.86 -11.77 8.13
C VAL A 142 -28.18 -11.54 7.42
N LYS A 143 -28.65 -10.30 7.45
CA LYS A 143 -29.79 -9.83 6.69
C LYS A 143 -29.35 -8.72 5.74
N LEU A 144 -30.15 -8.51 4.70
CA LEU A 144 -29.87 -7.47 3.73
C LEU A 144 -29.66 -6.09 4.36
N GLU A 145 -30.44 -5.76 5.38
CA GLU A 145 -30.38 -4.50 6.13
C GLU A 145 -29.07 -4.31 6.94
N ASP A 146 -28.35 -5.39 7.24
CA ASP A 146 -27.09 -5.33 7.99
C ASP A 146 -25.96 -4.71 7.14
N PHE A 147 -26.04 -4.84 5.82
CA PHE A 147 -25.12 -4.24 4.86
C PHE A 147 -25.35 -2.75 4.65
N ASP A 148 -26.53 -2.21 5.02
CA ASP A 148 -26.90 -0.82 4.78
C ASP A 148 -25.89 0.13 5.45
N GLY A 149 -25.41 1.12 4.69
CA GLY A 149 -24.48 2.14 5.17
C GLY A 149 -23.56 2.68 4.08
N GLU A 150 -22.70 3.56 4.50
CA GLU A 150 -21.60 4.10 3.70
C GLU A 150 -20.32 3.42 4.16
N TRP A 151 -19.52 2.92 3.22
CA TRP A 151 -18.34 2.11 3.47
C TRP A 151 -17.18 2.63 2.62
N ASN A 152 -16.05 2.90 3.26
CA ASN A 152 -14.84 3.36 2.58
C ASN A 152 -13.79 2.26 2.60
N SER A 153 -13.17 2.00 1.46
CA SER A 153 -12.06 1.05 1.39
C SER A 153 -10.85 1.55 2.16
N THR A 154 -10.26 0.67 2.94
CA THR A 154 -9.09 0.99 3.78
C THR A 154 -7.90 0.11 3.52
N LEU A 155 -8.13 -1.14 3.14
CA LEU A 155 -7.07 -2.13 2.91
C LEU A 155 -7.41 -2.97 1.67
N MET A 156 -6.38 -3.28 0.89
CA MET A 156 -6.44 -4.23 -0.21
C MET A 156 -5.48 -5.38 0.06
N SER A 157 -5.94 -6.60 -0.18
CA SER A 157 -5.11 -7.80 -0.16
C SER A 157 -5.10 -8.42 -1.54
N ALA A 158 -3.92 -8.62 -2.11
CA ALA A 158 -3.72 -9.24 -3.42
C ALA A 158 -2.30 -9.81 -3.49
N PHE A 159 -2.12 -10.97 -4.09
CA PHE A 159 -0.78 -11.58 -4.31
C PHE A 159 0.07 -11.74 -3.04
N GLY A 160 -0.56 -12.07 -1.91
CA GLY A 160 0.12 -12.14 -0.61
C GLY A 160 0.43 -10.80 0.04
N MET A 161 0.23 -9.69 -0.67
CA MET A 161 0.44 -8.34 -0.15
C MET A 161 -0.82 -7.80 0.54
N GLN A 162 -0.62 -6.92 1.52
CA GLN A 162 -1.71 -6.21 2.19
C GLN A 162 -1.33 -4.74 2.37
N VAL A 163 -1.91 -3.89 1.56
CA VAL A 163 -1.57 -2.46 1.52
C VAL A 163 -2.81 -1.58 1.65
N PRO A 164 -2.67 -0.34 2.14
CA PRO A 164 -3.77 0.62 2.10
C PRO A 164 -4.32 0.77 0.68
N THR A 165 -5.65 0.88 0.54
CA THR A 165 -6.26 1.19 -0.76
C THR A 165 -5.68 2.47 -1.35
N GLY A 166 -5.49 2.50 -2.66
CA GLY A 166 -4.80 3.59 -3.36
C GLY A 166 -3.29 3.41 -3.47
N THR A 167 -2.70 2.40 -2.82
CA THR A 167 -1.24 2.18 -2.86
C THR A 167 -0.78 1.49 -4.14
N LEU A 168 -1.44 0.38 -4.53
CA LEU A 168 -0.99 -0.43 -5.66
C LEU A 168 -1.48 0.10 -7.01
N PHE A 169 -2.71 0.64 -7.07
CA PHE A 169 -3.36 1.01 -8.32
C PHE A 169 -3.84 2.47 -8.34
N ASP A 170 -3.39 3.30 -7.36
CA ASP A 170 -3.91 4.67 -7.13
C ASP A 170 -5.45 4.72 -7.11
N MET A 171 -6.07 3.61 -6.64
CA MET A 171 -7.50 3.41 -6.69
C MET A 171 -8.11 3.29 -5.31
N LYS A 172 -9.15 4.06 -5.06
CA LYS A 172 -10.01 3.98 -3.87
C LYS A 172 -11.41 3.56 -4.27
N LEU A 173 -12.08 2.93 -3.34
CA LEU A 173 -13.42 2.39 -3.51
C LEU A 173 -14.28 2.85 -2.36
N ASP A 174 -15.38 3.49 -2.67
CA ASP A 174 -16.39 3.86 -1.70
C ASP A 174 -17.72 3.22 -2.13
N VAL A 175 -18.39 2.57 -1.23
CA VAL A 175 -19.69 1.92 -1.53
C VAL A 175 -20.75 2.38 -0.56
N THR A 176 -21.88 2.82 -1.10
CA THR A 176 -23.12 3.10 -0.33
C THR A 176 -24.13 2.04 -0.62
N ILE A 177 -24.60 1.32 0.41
CA ILE A 177 -25.55 0.22 0.29
C ILE A 177 -26.84 0.60 1.00
N SER A 178 -27.99 0.35 0.37
CA SER A 178 -29.31 0.55 0.95
C SER A 178 -30.34 -0.38 0.34
N GLY A 179 -30.86 -1.33 1.13
CA GLY A 179 -31.97 -2.22 0.74
C GLY A 179 -31.67 -3.06 -0.52
N GLY A 180 -30.44 -3.55 -0.69
CA GLY A 180 -30.01 -4.35 -1.84
C GLY A 180 -29.66 -3.55 -3.09
N LYS A 181 -29.62 -2.24 -2.99
CA LYS A 181 -29.06 -1.35 -4.01
C LYS A 181 -27.75 -0.79 -3.48
N ALA A 182 -26.80 -0.61 -4.39
CA ALA A 182 -25.54 0.03 -4.02
C ALA A 182 -25.06 0.99 -5.11
N THR A 183 -24.36 2.01 -4.66
CA THR A 183 -23.59 2.92 -5.51
C THR A 183 -22.13 2.70 -5.16
N LEU A 184 -21.34 2.22 -6.10
CA LEU A 184 -19.91 2.08 -5.98
C LEU A 184 -19.24 3.27 -6.67
N VAL A 185 -18.41 3.99 -5.94
CA VAL A 185 -17.58 5.06 -6.47
C VAL A 185 -16.14 4.58 -6.48
N THR A 186 -15.53 4.57 -7.66
CA THR A 186 -14.11 4.27 -7.83
C THR A 186 -13.38 5.57 -8.15
N THR A 187 -12.31 5.86 -7.43
CA THR A 187 -11.45 7.01 -7.68
C THR A 187 -10.08 6.50 -8.09
N GLU A 188 -9.64 6.81 -9.30
CA GLU A 188 -8.33 6.47 -9.85
C GLU A 188 -7.63 7.77 -10.25
N GLY A 189 -6.62 8.18 -9.50
CA GLY A 189 -5.99 9.48 -9.63
C GLY A 189 -7.01 10.62 -9.47
N GLU A 190 -7.22 11.40 -10.54
CA GLU A 190 -8.20 12.49 -10.60
C GLU A 190 -9.55 12.05 -11.22
N THR A 191 -9.68 10.79 -11.63
CA THR A 191 -10.86 10.27 -12.31
C THR A 191 -11.78 9.58 -11.31
N GLU A 192 -13.05 9.96 -11.30
CA GLU A 192 -14.10 9.33 -10.51
C GLU A 192 -15.11 8.64 -11.44
N THR A 193 -15.37 7.37 -11.15
CA THR A 193 -16.37 6.57 -11.87
C THR A 193 -17.40 6.07 -10.89
N THR A 194 -18.69 6.22 -11.22
CA THR A 194 -19.80 5.75 -10.41
C THR A 194 -20.50 4.60 -11.09
N ILE A 195 -20.74 3.52 -10.37
CA ILE A 195 -21.43 2.31 -10.84
C ILE A 195 -22.64 2.07 -9.94
N GLU A 196 -23.82 1.99 -10.54
CA GLU A 196 -25.04 1.60 -9.85
C GLU A 196 -25.21 0.07 -9.89
N LEU A 197 -25.44 -0.50 -8.73
CA LEU A 197 -25.52 -1.94 -8.51
C LEU A 197 -26.87 -2.28 -7.86
N GLU A 198 -27.41 -3.45 -8.17
CA GLU A 198 -28.60 -4.00 -7.52
C GLU A 198 -28.43 -5.51 -7.34
N GLY A 199 -28.88 -6.03 -6.20
CA GLY A 199 -28.74 -7.45 -5.95
C GLY A 199 -29.49 -7.94 -4.74
N GLU A 200 -29.16 -9.14 -4.32
CA GLU A 200 -29.84 -9.88 -3.28
C GLU A 200 -28.85 -10.60 -2.37
N LEU A 201 -29.35 -10.99 -1.21
CA LEU A 201 -28.59 -11.81 -0.27
C LEU A 201 -28.64 -13.27 -0.74
N ASP A 202 -27.47 -13.86 -0.94
CA ASP A 202 -27.28 -15.30 -1.16
C ASP A 202 -26.47 -15.89 -0.01
N GLN A 203 -27.13 -16.71 0.81
CA GLN A 203 -26.56 -17.21 2.08
C GLN A 203 -26.11 -16.07 2.98
N ASN A 204 -24.80 -15.84 3.11
CA ASN A 204 -24.19 -14.80 3.92
C ASN A 204 -23.49 -13.72 3.08
N ALA A 205 -23.59 -13.79 1.77
CA ALA A 205 -23.02 -12.82 0.84
C ALA A 205 -24.07 -11.91 0.23
N LEU A 206 -23.81 -10.62 0.15
CA LEU A 206 -24.56 -9.70 -0.69
C LEU A 206 -23.99 -9.75 -2.11
N ILE A 207 -24.80 -10.27 -3.04
CA ILE A 207 -24.43 -10.38 -4.45
C ILE A 207 -24.99 -9.17 -5.18
N LEU A 208 -24.14 -8.32 -5.71
CA LEU A 208 -24.50 -7.11 -6.44
C LEU A 208 -24.11 -7.23 -7.92
N ASN A 209 -25.03 -6.84 -8.81
CA ASN A 209 -24.83 -6.82 -10.26
C ASN A 209 -24.94 -5.40 -10.77
N ALA A 210 -24.12 -5.03 -11.75
CA ALA A 210 -24.22 -3.73 -12.41
C ALA A 210 -25.57 -3.59 -13.12
N THR A 211 -26.25 -2.46 -12.89
CA THR A 211 -27.55 -2.18 -13.50
C THR A 211 -27.46 -1.53 -14.87
N THR A 212 -26.29 -1.01 -15.22
CA THR A 212 -25.99 -0.42 -16.53
C THR A 212 -25.08 -1.33 -17.32
N GLU A 213 -25.52 -1.72 -18.53
CA GLU A 213 -24.60 -2.34 -19.49
C GLU A 213 -23.51 -1.29 -19.81
N LYS A 214 -22.27 -1.57 -19.43
CA LYS A 214 -21.12 -0.77 -19.86
C LYS A 214 -21.02 -0.99 -21.36
N GLU A 215 -21.25 0.04 -22.18
CA GLU A 215 -20.83 0.00 -23.57
C GLU A 215 -19.30 -0.04 -23.52
N VAL A 216 -18.73 -1.25 -23.59
CA VAL A 216 -17.29 -1.46 -23.76
C VAL A 216 -16.98 -1.00 -25.18
N GLU A 217 -16.48 0.22 -25.34
CA GLU A 217 -15.81 0.61 -26.57
C GLU A 217 -14.60 -0.30 -26.71
N ASP A 218 -14.71 -1.21 -27.68
CA ASP A 218 -13.75 -2.23 -28.07
C ASP A 218 -12.38 -1.56 -28.30
N ASP A 219 -11.32 -2.17 -27.79
CA ASP A 219 -9.87 -1.93 -28.02
C ASP A 219 -9.02 -1.38 -26.86
N SER A 220 -9.51 -1.24 -25.64
CA SER A 220 -8.61 -1.16 -24.47
C SER A 220 -8.61 -2.52 -23.76
N GLU A 221 -7.44 -3.14 -23.62
CA GLU A 221 -7.18 -4.18 -22.61
C GLU A 221 -7.21 -3.51 -21.23
N ASP A 222 -8.37 -2.95 -20.88
CA ASP A 222 -8.62 -2.35 -19.59
C ASP A 222 -8.80 -3.52 -18.61
N TYR A 223 -7.73 -3.89 -17.93
CA TYR A 223 -7.74 -4.76 -16.77
C TYR A 223 -8.44 -4.03 -15.61
N SER A 224 -9.70 -3.70 -15.79
CA SER A 224 -10.53 -3.19 -14.70
C SER A 224 -10.67 -4.32 -13.69
N LEU A 225 -10.16 -4.13 -12.48
CA LEU A 225 -10.37 -5.01 -11.33
C LEU A 225 -11.85 -5.35 -11.11
N PHE A 226 -12.76 -4.59 -11.72
CA PHE A 226 -14.21 -4.70 -11.68
C PHE A 226 -14.83 -5.09 -13.04
N SER A 227 -14.09 -5.85 -13.86
CA SER A 227 -14.63 -6.38 -15.13
C SER A 227 -15.69 -7.47 -14.90
N THR A 228 -15.93 -7.88 -13.66
CA THR A 228 -16.99 -8.83 -13.34
C THR A 228 -18.31 -8.10 -13.18
N ASP A 229 -19.35 -8.54 -13.91
CA ASP A 229 -20.72 -8.04 -13.78
C ASP A 229 -21.31 -8.28 -12.39
N THR A 230 -20.67 -9.14 -11.59
CA THR A 230 -21.15 -9.58 -10.28
C THR A 230 -20.08 -9.34 -9.20
N MET A 231 -20.45 -8.65 -8.14
CA MET A 231 -19.61 -8.37 -6.98
C MET A 231 -20.15 -9.06 -5.74
N ARG A 232 -19.26 -9.66 -4.93
CA ARG A 232 -19.61 -10.36 -3.69
C ARG A 232 -19.09 -9.61 -2.49
N PHE A 233 -19.97 -9.29 -1.57
CA PHE A 233 -19.64 -8.60 -0.32
C PHE A 233 -20.02 -9.45 0.88
N TYR A 234 -19.14 -9.51 1.86
CA TYR A 234 -19.34 -10.20 3.13
C TYR A 234 -19.18 -9.23 4.30
N LEU A 235 -20.04 -9.37 5.30
CA LEU A 235 -19.82 -8.73 6.60
C LEU A 235 -18.95 -9.63 7.48
N LEU A 236 -17.90 -9.08 8.07
CA LEU A 236 -16.97 -9.80 8.91
C LEU A 236 -17.26 -9.61 10.40
N GLU A 237 -16.80 -10.56 11.23
CA GLU A 237 -16.96 -10.53 12.69
C GLU A 237 -16.35 -9.28 13.35
N ASP A 238 -15.33 -8.69 12.75
CA ASP A 238 -14.67 -7.45 13.20
C ASP A 238 -15.38 -6.17 12.76
N GLY A 239 -16.52 -6.31 12.07
CA GLY A 239 -17.38 -5.21 11.63
C GLY A 239 -16.99 -4.56 10.31
N LYS A 240 -16.01 -5.11 9.59
CA LYS A 240 -15.64 -4.67 8.25
C LYS A 240 -16.56 -5.28 7.20
N LEU A 241 -16.66 -4.60 6.06
CA LEU A 241 -17.20 -5.16 4.83
C LEU A 241 -16.03 -5.63 3.97
N CYS A 242 -16.12 -6.82 3.40
CA CYS A 242 -15.11 -7.38 2.49
C CYS A 242 -15.71 -7.62 1.12
N PHE A 243 -15.13 -7.05 0.09
CA PHE A 243 -15.34 -7.42 -1.31
C PHE A 243 -14.28 -8.44 -1.72
N THR A 244 -14.65 -9.45 -2.49
CA THR A 244 -13.71 -10.41 -3.06
C THR A 244 -14.03 -10.70 -4.52
N THR A 245 -12.98 -10.86 -5.34
CA THR A 245 -13.10 -11.34 -6.72
C THR A 245 -13.19 -12.86 -6.80
N GLY A 246 -12.86 -13.58 -5.71
CA GLY A 246 -12.99 -15.04 -5.62
C GLY A 246 -14.43 -15.50 -5.37
N ASP A 247 -14.67 -16.79 -5.63
CA ASP A 247 -16.00 -17.40 -5.47
C ASP A 247 -16.41 -17.58 -4.01
N ASP A 248 -15.43 -17.67 -3.08
CA ASP A 248 -15.66 -17.83 -1.65
C ASP A 248 -14.61 -17.03 -0.85
N LEU A 249 -15.04 -16.44 0.27
CA LEU A 249 -14.11 -15.75 1.18
C LEU A 249 -13.14 -16.72 1.86
N ASP A 250 -13.59 -17.94 2.12
CA ASP A 250 -12.84 -18.98 2.83
C ASP A 250 -12.02 -19.90 1.89
N ALA A 251 -12.04 -19.68 0.58
CA ALA A 251 -11.37 -20.54 -0.41
C ALA A 251 -9.84 -20.62 -0.22
N GLU A 252 -9.22 -19.70 0.51
CA GLU A 252 -7.77 -19.77 0.80
C GLU A 252 -7.36 -20.86 1.80
N ALA A 253 -8.31 -21.40 2.58
CA ALA A 253 -7.97 -22.33 3.66
C ALA A 253 -8.12 -23.82 3.26
N ALA A 254 -8.72 -24.12 2.12
CA ALA A 254 -9.22 -25.46 1.88
C ALA A 254 -8.27 -26.40 1.13
N ASP A 255 -7.33 -25.94 0.31
CA ASP A 255 -6.62 -26.85 -0.60
C ASP A 255 -5.10 -26.63 -0.78
N ALA A 256 -4.38 -26.40 0.32
CA ALA A 256 -2.92 -26.55 0.30
C ALA A 256 -2.45 -28.04 0.14
N GLU A 257 -3.35 -28.99 -0.07
CA GLU A 257 -3.04 -30.42 -0.16
C GLU A 257 -3.33 -31.08 -1.53
N THR A 258 -3.70 -30.36 -2.58
CA THR A 258 -3.87 -30.97 -3.90
C THR A 258 -2.74 -30.59 -4.85
N GLU A 259 -1.77 -31.52 -4.87
CA GLU A 259 -0.97 -31.99 -6.00
C GLU A 259 -0.52 -30.99 -7.08
N GLU A 260 0.82 -30.73 -7.03
CA GLU A 260 1.75 -30.63 -8.18
C GLU A 260 1.11 -30.33 -9.54
N ASP A 261 1.42 -29.16 -10.10
CA ASP A 261 1.36 -28.76 -11.51
C ASP A 261 0.38 -27.65 -11.91
N ASP A 262 -0.11 -26.80 -11.00
CA ASP A 262 -0.79 -25.59 -11.45
C ASP A 262 -0.06 -24.34 -10.92
N ASP A 263 0.79 -23.73 -11.78
CA ASP A 263 1.35 -22.38 -11.63
C ASP A 263 0.25 -21.29 -11.66
N SER A 264 -0.98 -21.60 -11.26
CA SER A 264 -2.04 -20.61 -11.14
C SER A 264 -1.79 -19.74 -9.92
N MET A 265 -1.17 -18.58 -10.12
CA MET A 265 -1.19 -17.52 -9.12
C MET A 265 -2.63 -17.30 -8.67
N ASP A 266 -2.87 -17.33 -7.38
CA ASP A 266 -4.17 -16.94 -6.84
C ASP A 266 -4.41 -15.45 -7.13
N TRP A 267 -5.29 -15.19 -8.09
CA TRP A 267 -5.68 -13.85 -8.53
C TRP A 267 -6.79 -13.26 -7.66
N THR A 268 -7.05 -13.86 -6.49
CA THR A 268 -8.08 -13.34 -5.59
C THR A 268 -7.65 -12.01 -5.00
N ILE A 269 -8.45 -10.99 -5.28
CA ILE A 269 -8.30 -9.66 -4.68
C ILE A 269 -9.39 -9.51 -3.63
N LYS A 270 -8.99 -9.07 -2.43
CA LYS A 270 -9.89 -8.71 -1.35
C LYS A 270 -9.73 -7.24 -1.02
N VAL A 271 -10.84 -6.54 -0.89
CA VAL A 271 -10.87 -5.14 -0.44
C VAL A 271 -11.69 -5.06 0.83
N TYR A 272 -11.12 -4.48 1.87
CA TYR A 272 -11.75 -4.31 3.17
C TYR A 272 -12.18 -2.86 3.37
N PHE A 273 -13.39 -2.68 3.88
CA PHE A 273 -14.01 -1.38 4.06
C PHE A 273 -14.36 -1.16 5.52
N ASP A 274 -14.19 0.06 5.97
CA ASP A 274 -14.69 0.54 7.26
C ASP A 274 -16.01 1.28 7.06
N LYS A 275 -16.96 1.04 7.98
CA LYS A 275 -18.24 1.75 7.96
C LYS A 275 -18.06 3.19 8.42
N LEU A 276 -18.55 4.14 7.63
CA LEU A 276 -18.60 5.53 8.05
C LEU A 276 -19.64 5.70 9.16
N VAL A 277 -19.18 6.14 10.30
CA VAL A 277 -20.06 6.54 11.41
C VAL A 277 -20.31 8.03 11.26
N VAL A 278 -21.51 8.41 10.82
CA VAL A 278 -21.93 9.82 10.81
C VAL A 278 -22.31 10.17 12.25
N GLU A 279 -21.47 10.99 12.94
CA GLU A 279 -21.77 11.52 14.25
C GLU A 279 -22.88 12.60 14.22
#